data_f2efb4d5b8d079f626d7920799cb3aeb
#
_entry.id   f2efb4d5b8d079f626d7920799cb3aeb
#
_cell.length_a   1.000
_cell.length_b   1.000
_cell.length_c   1.000
_cell.angle_alpha   90.00
_cell.angle_beta   90.00
_cell.angle_gamma   90.00
#
_symmetry.space_group_name_H-M   'P 1'
#
loop_
_entity.id
_entity.type
_entity.pdbx_description
1 polymer ?
#
loop_
_entity_poly.entity_id
_entity_poly.type
_entity_poly.pdbx_seq_one_letter_code
_entity_poly.pdbx_strand_id
1 'polypeptide(L)'
;FQGERIGVDESGKGDYFGPLVIAGVYVDKAGEDKLRRLKVRDSKKISDRRIQELRRIIRRDFVYSVVSIGPERYNQLYTTMKNMNRILAWGHARVIENLLGKVECGKAVLDQFGRKEVVLKVLMKQGRTIEVIQQFRGESDIAVAAASVLARGEFVAGLKRKSEEFETLLPLGNSKDKILSAAREVVEKWGIESLVKVAKVHFKTTKEVIVA
;
A
#
# COMPACT_ATOMS: atom_id res chain seq x y z
N PHE A 1 3.49 20.86 -2.94
CA PHE A 1 4.16 21.03 -4.24
C PHE A 1 3.15 21.54 -5.27
N GLN A 2 3.64 22.15 -6.35
CA GLN A 2 2.82 22.59 -7.48
C GLN A 2 3.34 21.93 -8.76
N GLY A 3 2.45 21.83 -9.76
CA GLY A 3 2.80 21.26 -11.06
C GLY A 3 2.62 19.74 -11.13
N GLU A 4 2.97 19.20 -12.30
CA GLU A 4 2.82 17.78 -12.61
C GLU A 4 3.74 16.92 -11.75
N ARG A 5 3.18 15.87 -11.16
CA ARG A 5 3.92 14.95 -10.29
C ARG A 5 3.21 13.62 -10.11
N ILE A 6 4.00 12.62 -9.78
CA ILE A 6 3.53 11.31 -9.31
C ILE A 6 3.52 11.34 -7.79
N GLY A 7 2.38 11.13 -7.15
CA GLY A 7 2.30 10.85 -5.71
C GLY A 7 2.30 9.34 -5.47
N VAL A 8 3.04 8.86 -4.47
CA VAL A 8 3.12 7.44 -4.12
C VAL A 8 2.96 7.25 -2.63
N ASP A 9 2.16 6.26 -2.22
CA ASP A 9 1.95 5.88 -0.83
C ASP A 9 1.63 4.39 -0.72
N GLU A 10 1.66 3.85 0.52
CA GLU A 10 1.40 2.44 0.79
C GLU A 10 0.28 2.23 1.82
N SER A 11 -0.30 1.02 1.82
CA SER A 11 -1.22 0.53 2.86
C SER A 11 -0.96 -0.94 3.19
N GLY A 12 -1.28 -1.35 4.40
CA GLY A 12 -1.07 -2.71 4.87
C GLY A 12 0.30 -3.01 5.46
N LYS A 13 1.20 -2.01 5.57
CA LYS A 13 2.54 -2.16 6.15
C LYS A 13 2.52 -2.61 7.60
N GLY A 14 1.61 -2.03 8.41
CA GLY A 14 1.47 -2.33 9.84
C GLY A 14 0.41 -3.37 10.16
N ASP A 15 -0.33 -3.86 9.18
CA ASP A 15 -1.40 -4.83 9.38
C ASP A 15 -0.86 -6.26 9.27
N TYR A 16 -1.23 -7.11 10.22
CA TYR A 16 -0.84 -8.53 10.22
C TYR A 16 -1.44 -9.27 9.02
N PHE A 17 -2.74 -9.11 8.80
CA PHE A 17 -3.47 -9.73 7.70
C PHE A 17 -3.46 -8.90 6.43
N GLY A 18 -3.71 -9.56 5.30
CA GLY A 18 -3.92 -8.95 4.01
C GLY A 18 -2.64 -8.53 3.29
N PRO A 19 -2.79 -7.93 2.10
CA PRO A 19 -1.67 -7.58 1.22
C PRO A 19 -0.86 -6.39 1.75
N LEU A 20 0.35 -6.22 1.24
CA LEU A 20 1.03 -4.93 1.19
C LEU A 20 0.69 -4.28 -0.15
N VAL A 21 0.11 -3.09 -0.13
CA VAL A 21 -0.30 -2.37 -1.34
C VAL A 21 0.49 -1.08 -1.46
N ILE A 22 1.11 -0.86 -2.60
CA ILE A 22 1.72 0.41 -2.98
C ILE A 22 0.93 0.95 -4.17
N ALA A 23 0.51 2.22 -4.10
CA ALA A 23 -0.18 2.88 -5.18
C ALA A 23 0.50 4.19 -5.57
N GLY A 24 0.37 4.56 -6.83
CA GLY A 24 0.80 5.85 -7.35
C GLY A 24 -0.26 6.46 -8.24
N VAL A 25 -0.34 7.78 -8.19
CA VAL A 25 -1.27 8.57 -9.01
C VAL A 25 -0.49 9.73 -9.65
N TYR A 26 -0.60 9.86 -10.96
CA TYR A 26 -0.13 11.04 -11.67
C TYR A 26 -1.17 12.15 -11.56
N VAL A 27 -0.71 13.35 -11.23
CA VAL A 27 -1.56 14.52 -11.02
C VAL A 27 -0.96 15.72 -11.74
N ASP A 28 -1.70 16.27 -12.69
CA ASP A 28 -1.48 17.56 -13.32
C ASP A 28 -2.30 18.65 -12.63
N LYS A 29 -2.28 19.87 -13.16
CA LYS A 29 -3.04 20.99 -12.60
C LYS A 29 -4.55 20.76 -12.56
N ALA A 30 -5.12 20.20 -13.61
CA ALA A 30 -6.56 19.92 -13.69
C ALA A 30 -6.95 18.80 -12.71
N GLY A 31 -6.12 17.77 -12.61
CA GLY A 31 -6.26 16.68 -11.64
C GLY A 31 -6.17 17.16 -10.20
N GLU A 32 -5.24 18.08 -9.90
CA GLU A 32 -5.11 18.68 -8.57
C GLU A 32 -6.40 19.41 -8.18
N ASP A 33 -6.93 20.27 -9.05
CA ASP A 33 -8.17 21.00 -8.80
C ASP A 33 -9.37 20.05 -8.60
N LYS A 34 -9.41 18.95 -9.36
CA LYS A 34 -10.43 17.90 -9.20
C LYS A 34 -10.33 17.20 -7.86
N LEU A 35 -9.14 16.77 -7.44
CA LEU A 35 -8.91 16.10 -6.15
C LEU A 35 -9.26 17.01 -4.97
N ARG A 36 -8.96 18.32 -5.07
CA ARG A 36 -9.33 19.33 -4.08
C ARG A 36 -10.85 19.48 -3.96
N ARG A 37 -11.58 19.57 -5.08
CA ARG A 37 -13.06 19.57 -5.09
C ARG A 37 -13.66 18.31 -4.47
N LEU A 38 -13.05 17.16 -4.71
CA LEU A 38 -13.43 15.88 -4.10
C LEU A 38 -13.07 15.77 -2.62
N LYS A 39 -12.37 16.77 -2.05
CA LYS A 39 -11.89 16.81 -0.67
C LYS A 39 -11.02 15.58 -0.33
N VAL A 40 -10.18 15.18 -1.30
CA VAL A 40 -9.20 14.11 -1.06
C VAL A 40 -8.19 14.60 -0.01
N ARG A 41 -7.90 13.73 0.93
CA ARG A 41 -6.96 13.95 2.05
C ARG A 41 -6.43 12.61 2.54
N ASP A 42 -5.56 12.63 3.55
CA ASP A 42 -5.04 11.43 4.21
C ASP A 42 -6.13 10.38 4.45
N SER A 43 -5.92 9.17 3.93
CA SER A 43 -6.90 8.07 3.97
C SER A 43 -7.31 7.67 5.38
N LYS A 44 -6.45 7.89 6.39
CA LYS A 44 -6.73 7.61 7.80
C LYS A 44 -7.81 8.52 8.40
N LYS A 45 -8.10 9.65 7.74
CA LYS A 45 -9.11 10.65 8.14
C LYS A 45 -10.41 10.53 7.34
N ILE A 46 -10.57 9.47 6.57
CA ILE A 46 -11.70 9.25 5.67
C ILE A 46 -12.36 7.92 6.02
N SER A 47 -13.71 7.86 6.03
CA SER A 47 -14.44 6.62 6.26
C SER A 47 -14.20 5.59 5.13
N ASP A 48 -14.26 4.31 5.44
CA ASP A 48 -14.06 3.24 4.45
C ASP A 48 -15.05 3.34 3.27
N ARG A 49 -16.30 3.74 3.53
CA ARG A 49 -17.30 3.99 2.45
C ARG A 49 -16.81 5.07 1.50
N ARG A 50 -16.33 6.20 2.02
CA ARG A 50 -15.83 7.31 1.21
C ARG A 50 -14.53 6.94 0.49
N ILE A 51 -13.67 6.14 1.10
CA ILE A 51 -12.48 5.58 0.45
C ILE A 51 -12.86 4.78 -0.79
N GLN A 52 -13.86 3.90 -0.72
CA GLN A 52 -14.30 3.11 -1.87
C GLN A 52 -14.89 3.98 -3.00
N GLU A 53 -15.61 5.05 -2.67
CA GLU A 53 -16.09 6.01 -3.66
C GLU A 53 -14.93 6.73 -4.37
N LEU A 54 -14.00 7.30 -3.58
CA LEU A 54 -12.83 8.02 -4.12
C LEU A 54 -11.93 7.09 -4.93
N ARG A 55 -11.70 5.85 -4.46
CA ARG A 55 -10.96 4.83 -5.20
C ARG A 55 -11.54 4.61 -6.60
N ARG A 56 -12.87 4.49 -6.73
CA ARG A 56 -13.53 4.31 -8.05
C ARG A 56 -13.29 5.52 -8.95
N ILE A 57 -13.40 6.73 -8.39
CA ILE A 57 -13.17 7.98 -9.13
C ILE A 57 -11.70 8.06 -9.57
N ILE A 58 -10.75 7.81 -8.67
CA ILE A 58 -9.32 7.85 -9.00
C ILE A 58 -9.00 6.85 -10.11
N ARG A 59 -9.50 5.63 -10.02
CA ARG A 59 -9.27 4.60 -11.05
C ARG A 59 -9.87 4.94 -12.41
N ARG A 60 -10.98 5.66 -12.45
CA ARG A 60 -11.65 6.06 -13.69
C ARG A 60 -10.99 7.25 -14.35
N ASP A 61 -10.58 8.24 -13.56
CA ASP A 61 -10.33 9.60 -14.01
C ASP A 61 -8.84 10.01 -13.97
N PHE A 62 -7.96 9.17 -13.41
CA PHE A 62 -6.54 9.46 -13.28
C PHE A 62 -5.67 8.35 -13.86
N VAL A 63 -4.46 8.73 -14.30
CA VAL A 63 -3.42 7.72 -14.60
C VAL A 63 -2.84 7.25 -13.27
N TYR A 64 -2.91 5.95 -13.04
CA TYR A 64 -2.48 5.33 -11.79
C TYR A 64 -1.72 4.02 -12.02
N SER A 65 -1.02 3.59 -10.99
CA SER A 65 -0.43 2.26 -10.87
C SER A 65 -0.65 1.71 -9.47
N VAL A 66 -0.89 0.41 -9.37
CA VAL A 66 -1.00 -0.31 -8.10
C VAL A 66 -0.14 -1.56 -8.17
N VAL A 67 0.69 -1.75 -7.14
CA VAL A 67 1.42 -2.99 -6.87
C VAL A 67 0.84 -3.57 -5.59
N SER A 68 0.10 -4.66 -5.72
CA SER A 68 -0.48 -5.39 -4.59
C SER A 68 0.29 -6.70 -4.39
N ILE A 69 0.92 -6.83 -3.22
CA ILE A 69 1.73 -7.99 -2.83
C ILE A 69 0.92 -8.78 -1.80
N GLY A 70 0.30 -9.87 -2.24
CA GLY A 70 -0.44 -10.78 -1.34
C GLY A 70 0.45 -11.37 -0.25
N PRO A 71 -0.15 -11.85 0.87
CA PRO A 71 0.61 -12.34 2.02
C PRO A 71 1.65 -13.42 1.66
N GLU A 72 1.28 -14.40 0.86
CA GLU A 72 2.19 -15.48 0.44
C GLU A 72 3.41 -14.94 -0.31
N ARG A 73 3.19 -14.07 -1.31
CA ARG A 73 4.29 -13.44 -2.04
C ARG A 73 5.09 -12.49 -1.16
N TYR A 74 4.43 -11.78 -0.24
CA TYR A 74 5.09 -10.95 0.75
C TYR A 74 6.06 -11.76 1.62
N ASN A 75 5.62 -12.91 2.14
CA ASN A 75 6.44 -13.78 2.98
C ASN A 75 7.65 -14.33 2.23
N GLN A 76 7.50 -14.73 0.96
CA GLN A 76 8.61 -15.13 0.09
C GLN A 76 9.63 -13.99 -0.08
N LEU A 77 9.17 -12.78 -0.38
CA LEU A 77 10.05 -11.60 -0.52
C LEU A 77 10.73 -11.26 0.81
N TYR A 78 10.02 -11.38 1.93
CA TYR A 78 10.59 -11.09 3.24
C TYR A 78 11.67 -12.11 3.63
N THR A 79 11.52 -13.38 3.29
CA THR A 79 12.54 -14.41 3.50
C THR A 79 13.86 -14.08 2.78
N THR A 80 13.76 -13.53 1.55
CA THR A 80 14.92 -13.15 0.75
C THR A 80 15.52 -11.81 1.18
N MET A 81 14.67 -10.78 1.33
CA MET A 81 15.13 -9.41 1.58
C MET A 81 15.39 -9.12 3.07
N LYS A 82 14.74 -9.86 3.98
CA LYS A 82 14.81 -9.74 5.46
C LYS A 82 14.60 -8.32 5.99
N ASN A 83 13.96 -7.46 5.19
CA ASN A 83 13.77 -6.04 5.52
C ASN A 83 12.55 -5.49 4.77
N MET A 84 11.53 -5.06 5.52
CA MET A 84 10.31 -4.49 4.96
C MET A 84 10.57 -3.22 4.14
N ASN A 85 11.51 -2.37 4.57
CA ASN A 85 11.82 -1.14 3.83
C ASN A 85 12.41 -1.43 2.44
N ARG A 86 13.09 -2.55 2.25
CA ARG A 86 13.56 -2.99 0.92
C ARG A 86 12.40 -3.42 0.04
N ILE A 87 11.40 -4.12 0.60
CA ILE A 87 10.18 -4.52 -0.13
C ILE A 87 9.39 -3.27 -0.52
N LEU A 88 9.24 -2.31 0.41
CA LEU A 88 8.59 -1.02 0.14
C LEU A 88 9.33 -0.26 -0.97
N ALA A 89 10.64 -0.09 -0.85
CA ALA A 89 11.44 0.61 -1.84
C ALA A 89 11.30 0.00 -3.24
N TRP A 90 11.32 -1.34 -3.33
CA TRP A 90 11.06 -2.04 -4.58
C TRP A 90 9.65 -1.77 -5.13
N GLY A 91 8.63 -1.81 -4.26
CA GLY A 91 7.25 -1.54 -4.66
C GLY A 91 7.03 -0.09 -5.12
N HIS A 92 7.59 0.88 -4.39
CA HIS A 92 7.55 2.30 -4.76
C HIS A 92 8.25 2.54 -6.11
N ALA A 93 9.45 2.01 -6.30
CA ALA A 93 10.16 2.11 -7.57
C ALA A 93 9.37 1.49 -8.72
N ARG A 94 8.76 0.31 -8.50
CA ARG A 94 7.94 -0.35 -9.53
C ARG A 94 6.72 0.48 -9.92
N VAL A 95 6.04 1.11 -8.96
CA VAL A 95 4.89 1.99 -9.20
C VAL A 95 5.30 3.23 -10.01
N ILE A 96 6.44 3.85 -9.66
CA ILE A 96 6.99 5.00 -10.39
C ILE A 96 7.30 4.61 -11.84
N GLU A 97 8.04 3.53 -12.05
CA GLU A 97 8.41 3.06 -13.40
C GLU A 97 7.18 2.71 -14.24
N ASN A 98 6.17 2.07 -13.65
CA ASN A 98 4.93 1.75 -14.34
C ASN A 98 4.16 3.02 -14.76
N LEU A 99 4.25 4.11 -14.00
CA LEU A 99 3.62 5.39 -14.34
C LEU A 99 4.42 6.13 -15.39
N LEU A 100 5.74 6.17 -15.28
CA LEU A 100 6.62 6.81 -16.28
C LEU A 100 6.54 6.13 -17.65
N GLY A 101 6.15 4.84 -17.69
CA GLY A 101 5.82 4.17 -18.95
C GLY A 101 4.49 4.62 -19.59
N LYS A 102 3.68 5.44 -18.89
CA LYS A 102 2.36 5.91 -19.35
C LYS A 102 2.28 7.43 -19.51
N VAL A 103 3.09 8.17 -18.76
CA VAL A 103 3.08 9.64 -18.75
C VAL A 103 4.50 10.16 -18.70
N GLU A 104 4.74 11.31 -19.30
CA GLU A 104 5.96 12.11 -19.10
C GLU A 104 5.80 12.89 -17.79
N CYS A 105 6.72 12.72 -16.86
CA CYS A 105 6.70 13.40 -15.58
C CYS A 105 8.11 13.50 -15.01
N GLY A 106 8.51 14.69 -14.59
CA GLY A 106 9.85 14.95 -14.05
C GLY A 106 9.98 14.80 -12.54
N LYS A 107 8.87 14.46 -11.82
CA LYS A 107 8.87 14.49 -10.35
C LYS A 107 8.00 13.40 -9.74
N ALA A 108 8.51 12.74 -8.69
CA ALA A 108 7.74 11.85 -7.82
C ALA A 108 7.86 12.28 -6.36
N VAL A 109 6.74 12.31 -5.65
CA VAL A 109 6.64 12.64 -4.21
C VAL A 109 6.14 11.40 -3.47
N LEU A 110 6.86 11.00 -2.43
CA LEU A 110 6.57 9.82 -1.62
C LEU A 110 6.42 10.22 -0.14
N ASP A 111 5.55 9.50 0.57
CA ASP A 111 5.61 9.53 2.02
C ASP A 111 6.90 8.87 2.52
N GLN A 112 7.48 9.42 3.59
CA GLN A 112 8.77 8.96 4.10
C GLN A 112 8.59 7.66 4.90
N PHE A 113 9.14 6.55 4.39
CA PHE A 113 9.14 5.26 5.08
C PHE A 113 10.54 4.73 5.43
N GLY A 114 11.59 5.40 4.96
CA GLY A 114 12.98 5.01 5.17
C GLY A 114 13.97 6.01 4.60
N ARG A 115 15.20 5.57 4.38
CA ARG A 115 16.22 6.41 3.75
C ARG A 115 15.94 6.54 2.24
N LYS A 116 16.00 7.76 1.71
CA LYS A 116 15.79 8.07 0.28
C LYS A 116 16.68 7.23 -0.64
N GLU A 117 17.93 7.01 -0.24
CA GLU A 117 18.91 6.26 -1.02
C GLU A 117 18.48 4.81 -1.29
N VAL A 118 17.66 4.22 -0.41
CA VAL A 118 17.16 2.85 -0.60
C VAL A 118 16.17 2.80 -1.76
N VAL A 119 15.33 3.83 -1.93
CA VAL A 119 14.42 3.93 -3.09
C VAL A 119 15.22 4.22 -4.37
N LEU A 120 16.13 5.19 -4.32
CA LEU A 120 16.93 5.58 -5.49
C LEU A 120 17.76 4.42 -6.06
N LYS A 121 18.28 3.54 -5.18
CA LYS A 121 19.07 2.36 -5.61
C LYS A 121 18.27 1.33 -6.40
N VAL A 122 16.95 1.26 -6.21
CA VAL A 122 16.10 0.27 -6.86
C VAL A 122 15.31 0.85 -8.05
N LEU A 123 15.39 2.17 -8.28
CA LEU A 123 14.85 2.80 -9.48
C LEU A 123 15.59 2.30 -10.73
N MET A 124 14.81 2.01 -11.77
CA MET A 124 15.29 1.57 -13.07
C MET A 124 15.60 2.78 -13.97
N LYS A 125 15.65 2.55 -15.28
CA LYS A 125 16.14 3.54 -16.25
C LYS A 125 15.35 4.85 -16.24
N GLN A 126 14.02 4.78 -16.20
CA GLN A 126 13.16 5.98 -16.28
C GLN A 126 13.11 6.72 -14.93
N GLY A 127 12.97 5.99 -13.82
CA GLY A 127 12.92 6.61 -12.50
C GLY A 127 14.21 7.30 -12.06
N ARG A 128 15.35 6.99 -12.70
CA ARG A 128 16.63 7.67 -12.43
C ARG A 128 16.73 9.04 -13.09
N THR A 129 15.86 9.36 -14.04
CA THR A 129 15.88 10.64 -14.77
C THR A 129 14.98 11.70 -14.13
N ILE A 130 14.21 11.35 -13.11
CA ILE A 130 13.29 12.25 -12.45
C ILE A 130 13.74 12.65 -11.05
N GLU A 131 13.22 13.76 -10.56
CA GLU A 131 13.40 14.17 -9.16
C GLU A 131 12.50 13.32 -8.25
N VAL A 132 13.10 12.59 -7.30
CA VAL A 132 12.37 11.83 -6.27
C VAL A 132 12.49 12.55 -4.93
N ILE A 133 11.35 12.93 -4.36
CA ILE A 133 11.25 13.64 -3.09
C ILE A 133 10.56 12.73 -2.08
N GLN A 134 11.23 12.46 -0.95
CA GLN A 134 10.58 11.89 0.23
C GLN A 134 10.23 13.01 1.21
N GLN A 135 8.99 13.06 1.63
CA GLN A 135 8.49 14.08 2.54
C GLN A 135 7.90 13.44 3.79
N PHE A 136 8.28 13.94 4.96
CA PHE A 136 7.58 13.62 6.19
C PHE A 136 6.14 14.14 6.11
N ARG A 137 5.17 13.31 6.44
CA ARG A 137 3.73 13.56 6.21
C ARG A 137 3.43 13.89 4.75
N GLY A 138 3.88 13.01 3.86
CA GLY A 138 3.72 13.15 2.42
C GLY A 138 2.27 13.35 1.98
N GLU A 139 1.30 12.87 2.78
CA GLU A 139 -0.13 13.06 2.57
C GLU A 139 -0.60 14.52 2.59
N SER A 140 0.25 15.47 2.97
CA SER A 140 -0.01 16.91 2.77
C SER A 140 0.02 17.32 1.29
N ASP A 141 0.73 16.56 0.45
CA ASP A 141 0.65 16.66 -1.00
C ASP A 141 -0.58 15.92 -1.52
N ILE A 142 -1.37 16.58 -2.38
CA ILE A 142 -2.65 16.03 -2.85
C ILE A 142 -2.48 14.78 -3.74
N ALA A 143 -1.35 14.66 -4.45
CA ALA A 143 -1.05 13.47 -5.27
C ALA A 143 -0.72 12.28 -4.36
N VAL A 144 0.04 12.49 -3.29
CA VAL A 144 0.31 11.46 -2.27
C VAL A 144 -0.97 11.09 -1.53
N ALA A 145 -1.82 12.09 -1.18
CA ALA A 145 -3.12 11.81 -0.57
C ALA A 145 -4.04 10.97 -1.48
N ALA A 146 -4.03 11.22 -2.79
CA ALA A 146 -4.77 10.39 -3.75
C ALA A 146 -4.21 8.96 -3.83
N ALA A 147 -2.89 8.81 -3.82
CA ALA A 147 -2.22 7.51 -3.75
C ALA A 147 -2.57 6.76 -2.46
N SER A 148 -2.58 7.46 -1.31
CA SER A 148 -3.00 6.92 0.00
C SER A 148 -4.41 6.35 -0.03
N VAL A 149 -5.37 7.11 -0.58
CA VAL A 149 -6.75 6.65 -0.75
C VAL A 149 -6.83 5.42 -1.64
N LEU A 150 -6.09 5.41 -2.75
CA LEU A 150 -6.06 4.28 -3.67
C LEU A 150 -5.44 3.04 -3.01
N ALA A 151 -4.29 3.19 -2.34
CA ALA A 151 -3.62 2.09 -1.64
C ALA A 151 -4.52 1.51 -0.53
N ARG A 152 -5.13 2.37 0.29
CA ARG A 152 -6.05 1.95 1.35
C ARG A 152 -7.27 1.21 0.80
N GLY A 153 -7.88 1.74 -0.26
CA GLY A 153 -9.04 1.10 -0.89
C GLY A 153 -8.73 -0.28 -1.47
N GLU A 154 -7.57 -0.45 -2.10
CA GLU A 154 -7.10 -1.74 -2.62
C GLU A 154 -6.74 -2.71 -1.49
N PHE A 155 -6.12 -2.22 -0.41
CA PHE A 155 -5.81 -3.02 0.78
C PHE A 155 -7.09 -3.59 1.41
N VAL A 156 -8.08 -2.73 1.70
CA VAL A 156 -9.37 -3.15 2.29
C VAL A 156 -10.09 -4.17 1.39
N ALA A 157 -10.10 -3.93 0.08
CA ALA A 157 -10.69 -4.88 -0.87
C ALA A 157 -9.94 -6.22 -0.90
N GLY A 158 -8.60 -6.18 -0.80
CA GLY A 158 -7.77 -7.37 -0.74
C GLY A 158 -7.98 -8.17 0.54
N LEU A 159 -8.09 -7.49 1.68
CA LEU A 159 -8.36 -8.10 2.97
C LEU A 159 -9.76 -8.75 3.00
N LYS A 160 -10.77 -8.06 2.44
CA LYS A 160 -12.13 -8.60 2.32
C LYS A 160 -12.14 -9.90 1.50
N ARG A 161 -11.49 -9.94 0.33
CA ARG A 161 -11.38 -11.17 -0.47
C ARG A 161 -10.72 -12.31 0.31
N LYS A 162 -9.68 -12.02 1.10
CA LYS A 162 -9.05 -13.03 1.96
C LYS A 162 -9.96 -13.50 3.09
N SER A 163 -10.76 -12.60 3.67
CA SER A 163 -11.78 -12.98 4.65
C SER A 163 -12.84 -13.91 4.07
N GLU A 164 -13.29 -13.64 2.84
CA GLU A 164 -14.24 -14.49 2.11
C GLU A 164 -13.61 -15.84 1.74
N GLU A 165 -12.38 -15.86 1.23
CA GLU A 165 -11.65 -17.08 0.82
C GLU A 165 -11.41 -18.04 2.01
N PHE A 166 -11.14 -17.49 3.21
CA PHE A 166 -10.85 -18.27 4.41
C PHE A 166 -12.03 -18.36 5.38
N GLU A 167 -13.22 -17.90 4.97
CA GLU A 167 -14.46 -17.94 5.79
C GLU A 167 -14.23 -17.45 7.22
N THR A 168 -13.36 -16.46 7.37
CA THR A 168 -12.97 -15.89 8.67
C THR A 168 -12.85 -14.39 8.53
N LEU A 169 -13.48 -13.62 9.43
CA LEU A 169 -13.38 -12.17 9.45
C LEU A 169 -11.97 -11.73 9.88
N LEU A 170 -11.14 -11.36 8.90
CA LEU A 170 -9.81 -10.85 9.15
C LEU A 170 -9.87 -9.38 9.55
N PRO A 171 -9.47 -9.01 10.79
CA PRO A 171 -9.60 -7.64 11.28
C PRO A 171 -8.60 -6.69 10.62
N LEU A 172 -9.03 -5.44 10.44
CA LEU A 172 -8.19 -4.29 10.14
C LEU A 172 -7.50 -3.78 11.40
N GLY A 173 -6.29 -3.25 11.24
CA GLY A 173 -5.56 -2.54 12.30
C GLY A 173 -4.85 -3.47 13.28
N ASN A 174 -4.57 -2.95 14.49
CA ASN A 174 -3.60 -3.52 15.44
C ASN A 174 -4.23 -4.03 16.74
N SER A 175 -5.55 -4.30 16.77
CA SER A 175 -6.18 -4.88 17.95
C SER A 175 -5.69 -6.31 18.17
N LYS A 176 -4.80 -6.49 19.14
CA LYS A 176 -4.11 -7.76 19.40
C LYS A 176 -5.10 -8.92 19.59
N ASP A 177 -6.12 -8.74 20.43
CA ASP A 177 -7.08 -9.79 20.73
C ASP A 177 -7.87 -10.24 19.50
N LYS A 178 -8.34 -9.27 18.69
CA LYS A 178 -9.05 -9.56 17.44
C LYS A 178 -8.14 -10.30 16.43
N ILE A 179 -6.87 -9.89 16.33
CA ILE A 179 -5.90 -10.51 15.44
C ILE A 179 -5.61 -11.95 15.88
N LEU A 180 -5.36 -12.18 17.17
CA LEU A 180 -5.09 -13.52 17.69
C LEU A 180 -6.31 -14.44 17.53
N SER A 181 -7.52 -13.95 17.85
CA SER A 181 -8.75 -14.71 17.65
C SER A 181 -8.94 -15.13 16.20
N ALA A 182 -8.84 -14.20 15.25
CA ALA A 182 -8.97 -14.51 13.83
C ALA A 182 -7.87 -15.45 13.33
N ALA A 183 -6.63 -15.28 13.80
CA ALA A 183 -5.52 -16.14 13.40
C ALA A 183 -5.72 -17.58 13.88
N ARG A 184 -6.19 -17.78 15.12
CA ARG A 184 -6.52 -19.10 15.67
C ARG A 184 -7.68 -19.75 14.92
N GLU A 185 -8.71 -18.99 14.58
CA GLU A 185 -9.83 -19.48 13.77
C GLU A 185 -9.38 -19.96 12.39
N VAL A 186 -8.47 -19.22 11.73
CA VAL A 186 -7.87 -19.65 10.46
C VAL A 186 -7.08 -20.93 10.63
N VAL A 187 -6.28 -21.05 11.69
CA VAL A 187 -5.49 -22.27 11.97
C VAL A 187 -6.38 -23.46 12.29
N GLU A 188 -7.43 -23.27 13.04
CA GLU A 188 -8.41 -24.32 13.39
C GLU A 188 -9.14 -24.86 12.15
N LYS A 189 -9.57 -23.97 11.25
CA LYS A 189 -10.31 -24.34 10.03
C LYS A 189 -9.42 -24.91 8.92
N TRP A 190 -8.22 -24.36 8.76
CA TRP A 190 -7.40 -24.55 7.55
C TRP A 190 -5.98 -25.07 7.82
N GLY A 191 -5.62 -25.28 9.08
CA GLY A 191 -4.29 -25.68 9.48
C GLY A 191 -3.28 -24.52 9.54
N ILE A 192 -2.19 -24.74 10.26
CA ILE A 192 -1.16 -23.72 10.51
C ILE A 192 -0.49 -23.19 9.24
N GLU A 193 -0.34 -24.03 8.23
CA GLU A 193 0.25 -23.71 6.92
C GLU A 193 -0.54 -22.62 6.19
N SER A 194 -1.83 -22.45 6.52
CA SER A 194 -2.70 -21.45 5.90
C SER A 194 -2.34 -20.01 6.31
N LEU A 195 -1.68 -19.82 7.44
CA LEU A 195 -1.30 -18.48 7.91
C LEU A 195 -0.46 -17.72 6.88
N VAL A 196 0.42 -18.38 6.13
CA VAL A 196 1.25 -17.72 5.11
C VAL A 196 0.42 -17.13 3.96
N LYS A 197 -0.80 -17.64 3.76
CA LYS A 197 -1.70 -17.20 2.69
C LYS A 197 -2.56 -16.00 3.07
N VAL A 198 -2.68 -15.71 4.38
CA VAL A 198 -3.53 -14.61 4.90
C VAL A 198 -2.75 -13.55 5.66
N ALA A 199 -1.58 -13.89 6.23
CA ALA A 199 -0.84 -13.06 7.17
C ALA A 199 0.63 -12.86 6.79
N LYS A 200 1.22 -11.77 7.28
CA LYS A 200 2.66 -11.48 7.23
C LYS A 200 3.35 -12.15 8.42
N VAL A 201 3.77 -13.39 8.24
CA VAL A 201 4.21 -14.29 9.34
C VAL A 201 5.48 -13.88 10.08
N HIS A 202 6.21 -12.86 9.61
CA HIS A 202 7.35 -12.30 10.33
C HIS A 202 6.97 -11.45 11.55
N PHE A 203 5.68 -11.09 11.69
CA PHE A 203 5.18 -10.37 12.87
C PHE A 203 5.27 -11.26 14.13
N LYS A 204 5.52 -10.62 15.27
CA LYS A 204 5.59 -11.33 16.58
C LYS A 204 4.32 -12.11 16.90
N THR A 205 3.19 -11.61 16.42
CA THR A 205 1.85 -12.24 16.55
C THR A 205 1.85 -13.70 16.10
N THR A 206 2.58 -14.05 15.04
CA THR A 206 2.66 -15.44 14.54
C THR A 206 3.16 -16.40 15.61
N LYS A 207 4.17 -15.99 16.40
CA LYS A 207 4.69 -16.82 17.50
C LYS A 207 3.65 -17.08 18.58
N GLU A 208 2.82 -16.08 18.88
CA GLU A 208 1.77 -16.18 19.90
C GLU A 208 0.58 -17.06 19.45
N VAL A 209 0.39 -17.21 18.14
CA VAL A 209 -0.62 -18.15 17.58
C VAL A 209 -0.12 -19.59 17.60
N ILE A 210 1.18 -19.80 17.36
CA ILE A 210 1.77 -21.15 17.27
C ILE A 210 1.98 -21.80 18.65
N VAL A 211 2.23 -20.99 19.69
CA VAL A 211 2.57 -21.48 21.05
C VAL A 211 1.31 -21.73 21.90
N ALA A 212 0.15 -21.34 21.44
CA ALA A 212 -1.13 -21.53 22.14
C ALA A 212 -1.88 -22.75 21.61
#